data_a78a01768f938fbcae159605c472b5d8
#
_entry.id   a78a01768f938fbcae159605c472b5d8
#
_cell.length_a   1.000
_cell.length_b   1.000
_cell.length_c   1.000
_cell.angle_alpha   90.00
_cell.angle_beta   90.00
_cell.angle_gamma   90.00
#
_symmetry.space_group_name_H-M   'P 1'
#
loop_
_entity.id
_entity.type
_entity.pdbx_description
1 polymer ?
#
loop_
_entity_poly.entity_id
_entity_poly.type
_entity_poly.pdbx_seq_one_letter_code
_entity_poly.pdbx_strand_id
1 'polypeptide(L)'
;MLGPDAESVTLAWRFPGSASKEYETLQIVSQIMNSGKAGLMDINLNQQQKVLGAYAYVYNLSDYCAFIMQGRTKEGQTLDEVKDLFLGEIAKLKSGDFDENMLQANINNFKKYQIQQLEYNSIRADMFVQSFVNGTDWADEVTALERMSKLTKADIVAFAN
;
A
#
# COMPACT_ATOMS: atom_id res chain seq x y z
N MET A 1 -22.97 18.25 -15.93
CA MET A 1 -23.99 17.70 -15.01
C MET A 1 -23.23 17.38 -13.73
N LEU A 2 -23.53 18.05 -12.62
CA LEU A 2 -22.92 17.73 -11.32
C LEU A 2 -23.68 16.54 -10.74
N GLY A 3 -23.00 15.45 -10.41
CA GLY A 3 -23.60 14.30 -9.74
C GLY A 3 -23.87 14.59 -8.25
N PRO A 4 -24.67 13.76 -7.57
CA PRO A 4 -24.92 13.87 -6.14
C PRO A 4 -23.77 13.38 -5.26
N ASP A 5 -22.74 12.74 -5.87
CA ASP A 5 -21.60 12.18 -5.15
C ASP A 5 -20.58 13.27 -4.81
N ALA A 6 -19.90 13.09 -3.67
CA ALA A 6 -18.78 13.93 -3.28
C ALA A 6 -17.65 13.85 -4.33
N GLU A 7 -17.00 14.96 -4.59
CA GLU A 7 -15.84 15.00 -5.47
C GLU A 7 -14.71 14.13 -4.90
N SER A 8 -13.88 13.57 -5.78
CA SER A 8 -12.77 12.72 -5.39
C SER A 8 -11.48 13.11 -6.10
N VAL A 9 -10.36 12.97 -5.39
CA VAL A 9 -9.02 13.10 -5.94
C VAL A 9 -8.32 11.76 -5.92
N THR A 10 -7.60 11.47 -7.00
CA THR A 10 -6.74 10.28 -7.11
C THR A 10 -5.34 10.73 -7.49
N LEU A 11 -4.35 10.35 -6.68
CA LEU A 11 -2.94 10.47 -7.00
C LEU A 11 -2.39 9.08 -7.30
N ALA A 12 -1.54 8.96 -8.30
CA ALA A 12 -0.94 7.70 -8.69
C ALA A 12 0.54 7.85 -9.06
N TRP A 13 1.36 6.90 -8.63
CA TRP A 13 2.78 6.79 -8.97
C TRP A 13 3.04 5.44 -9.60
N ARG A 14 3.76 5.44 -10.71
CA ARG A 14 4.11 4.24 -11.45
C ARG A 14 5.39 3.62 -10.91
N PHE A 15 5.40 2.29 -10.76
CA PHE A 15 6.52 1.46 -10.35
C PHE A 15 6.73 0.30 -11.33
N PRO A 16 7.88 -0.39 -11.27
CA PRO A 16 8.09 -1.64 -12.01
C PRO A 16 7.03 -2.69 -11.66
N GLY A 17 6.87 -3.68 -12.54
CA GLY A 17 5.85 -4.72 -12.41
C GLY A 17 6.02 -5.63 -11.19
N SER A 18 5.05 -6.50 -11.01
CA SER A 18 4.91 -7.38 -9.83
C SER A 18 6.08 -8.34 -9.59
N ALA A 19 6.86 -8.66 -10.62
CA ALA A 19 8.07 -9.47 -10.49
C ALA A 19 9.28 -8.69 -9.92
N SER A 20 9.15 -7.39 -9.69
CA SER A 20 10.24 -6.55 -9.19
C SER A 20 10.37 -6.60 -7.66
N LYS A 21 11.58 -6.38 -7.15
CA LYS A 21 11.81 -6.26 -5.70
C LYS A 21 11.19 -4.98 -5.13
N GLU A 22 11.06 -3.95 -5.94
CA GLU A 22 10.37 -2.71 -5.58
C GLU A 22 8.90 -2.96 -5.22
N TYR A 23 8.25 -3.93 -5.88
CA TYR A 23 6.89 -4.30 -5.58
C TYR A 23 6.73 -4.81 -4.14
N GLU A 24 7.67 -5.63 -3.64
CA GLU A 24 7.64 -6.12 -2.26
C GLU A 24 7.69 -4.97 -1.25
N THR A 25 8.59 -4.01 -1.46
CA THR A 25 8.69 -2.82 -0.62
C THR A 25 7.44 -1.94 -0.74
N LEU A 26 6.90 -1.81 -1.95
CA LEU A 26 5.70 -1.03 -2.22
C LEU A 26 4.47 -1.58 -1.48
N GLN A 27 4.35 -2.90 -1.35
CA GLN A 27 3.29 -3.52 -0.55
C GLN A 27 3.37 -3.10 0.93
N ILE A 28 4.57 -3.10 1.52
CA ILE A 28 4.79 -2.64 2.90
C ILE A 28 4.45 -1.15 3.03
N VAL A 29 4.93 -0.32 2.09
CA VAL A 29 4.61 1.12 2.05
C VAL A 29 3.10 1.34 2.00
N SER A 30 2.40 0.61 1.15
CA SER A 30 0.93 0.68 1.06
C SER A 30 0.25 0.40 2.40
N GLN A 31 0.71 -0.60 3.14
CA GLN A 31 0.16 -0.93 4.46
C GLN A 31 0.53 0.09 5.54
N ILE A 32 1.72 0.69 5.48
CA ILE A 32 2.09 1.81 6.37
C ILE A 32 1.20 3.02 6.09
N MET A 33 0.88 3.28 4.83
CA MET A 33 -0.01 4.39 4.45
C MET A 33 -1.46 4.12 4.82
N ASN A 34 -1.97 2.93 4.54
CA ASN A 34 -3.36 2.56 4.80
C ASN A 34 -3.50 1.07 5.10
N SER A 35 -3.66 0.71 6.36
CA SER A 35 -3.90 -0.67 6.81
C SER A 35 -5.39 -0.94 7.14
N GLY A 36 -6.24 0.07 6.96
CA GLY A 36 -7.65 0.07 7.34
C GLY A 36 -7.92 0.46 8.80
N LYS A 37 -6.89 0.58 9.65
CA LYS A 37 -7.03 0.94 11.07
C LYS A 37 -5.91 1.82 11.61
N ALA A 38 -4.66 1.52 11.27
CA ALA A 38 -3.48 2.07 11.91
C ALA A 38 -2.45 2.64 10.94
N GLY A 39 -2.77 2.74 9.65
CA GLY A 39 -1.94 3.41 8.66
C GLY A 39 -1.92 4.92 8.86
N LEU A 40 -0.94 5.60 8.28
CA LEU A 40 -0.81 7.06 8.38
C LEU A 40 -2.09 7.77 7.96
N MET A 41 -2.68 7.39 6.82
CA MET A 41 -3.94 7.95 6.33
C MET A 41 -5.12 7.57 7.24
N ASP A 42 -5.11 6.36 7.81
CA ASP A 42 -6.16 5.93 8.72
C ASP A 42 -6.21 6.81 9.97
N ILE A 43 -5.04 7.03 10.60
CA ILE A 43 -4.93 7.79 11.85
C ILE A 43 -5.11 9.29 11.60
N ASN A 44 -4.40 9.82 10.60
CA ASN A 44 -4.27 11.27 10.42
C ASN A 44 -5.39 11.90 9.60
N LEU A 45 -6.05 11.13 8.73
CA LEU A 45 -7.09 11.64 7.84
C LEU A 45 -8.46 11.07 8.17
N ASN A 46 -8.61 9.73 8.22
CA ASN A 46 -9.91 9.09 8.41
C ASN A 46 -10.41 9.23 9.85
N GLN A 47 -9.61 8.84 10.85
CA GLN A 47 -10.02 8.92 12.26
C GLN A 47 -10.18 10.36 12.73
N GLN A 48 -9.37 11.29 12.21
CA GLN A 48 -9.52 12.72 12.48
C GLN A 48 -10.59 13.39 11.62
N GLN A 49 -11.27 12.62 10.77
CA GLN A 49 -12.33 13.12 9.91
C GLN A 49 -11.91 14.34 9.07
N LYS A 50 -10.64 14.39 8.62
CA LYS A 50 -10.14 15.48 7.75
C LYS A 50 -10.65 15.41 6.32
N VAL A 51 -11.09 14.24 5.90
CA VAL A 51 -11.69 13.94 4.60
C VAL A 51 -12.96 13.09 4.83
N LEU A 52 -13.80 12.95 3.82
CA LEU A 52 -14.95 12.06 3.90
C LEU A 52 -14.52 10.58 3.93
N GLY A 53 -13.41 10.28 3.26
CA GLY A 53 -12.76 8.96 3.27
C GLY A 53 -11.51 9.01 2.41
N ALA A 54 -10.44 8.34 2.87
CA ALA A 54 -9.17 8.24 2.16
C ALA A 54 -8.59 6.84 2.30
N TYR A 55 -7.98 6.33 1.23
CA TYR A 55 -7.32 5.04 1.21
C TYR A 55 -6.16 5.03 0.21
N ALA A 56 -5.23 4.11 0.44
CA ALA A 56 -4.12 3.85 -0.46
C ALA A 56 -4.03 2.35 -0.74
N TYR A 57 -3.64 2.01 -1.96
CA TYR A 57 -3.47 0.62 -2.39
C TYR A 57 -2.49 0.52 -3.56
N VAL A 58 -2.01 -0.68 -3.81
CA VAL A 58 -1.20 -0.99 -4.99
C VAL A 58 -2.08 -1.66 -6.04
N TYR A 59 -2.13 -1.08 -7.23
CA TYR A 59 -2.70 -1.72 -8.41
C TYR A 59 -1.59 -2.52 -9.10
N ASN A 60 -1.74 -3.83 -9.08
CA ASN A 60 -0.71 -4.77 -9.51
C ASN A 60 -0.94 -5.23 -10.95
N LEU A 61 0.08 -5.04 -11.81
CA LEU A 61 0.14 -5.59 -13.17
C LEU A 61 1.52 -6.22 -13.40
N SER A 62 1.63 -7.11 -14.37
CA SER A 62 2.89 -7.80 -14.70
C SER A 62 3.98 -6.83 -15.16
N ASP A 63 3.65 -5.88 -16.03
CA ASP A 63 4.62 -4.95 -16.63
C ASP A 63 4.93 -3.74 -15.75
N TYR A 64 3.97 -3.28 -14.95
CA TYR A 64 4.12 -2.17 -14.01
C TYR A 64 3.10 -2.25 -12.88
N CYS A 65 3.39 -1.59 -11.79
CA CYS A 65 2.47 -1.38 -10.68
C CYS A 65 2.18 0.11 -10.53
N ALA A 66 1.06 0.43 -9.91
CA ALA A 66 0.75 1.79 -9.51
C ALA A 66 0.43 1.84 -8.02
N PHE A 67 1.12 2.70 -7.28
CA PHE A 67 0.69 3.10 -5.96
C PHE A 67 -0.36 4.19 -6.10
N ILE A 68 -1.53 3.97 -5.56
CA ILE A 68 -2.69 4.86 -5.71
C ILE A 68 -3.13 5.34 -4.34
N MET A 69 -3.32 6.65 -4.21
CA MET A 69 -4.01 7.28 -3.09
C MET A 69 -5.29 7.90 -3.61
N GLN A 70 -6.40 7.60 -2.97
CA GLN A 70 -7.70 8.11 -3.36
C GLN A 70 -8.47 8.63 -2.16
N GLY A 71 -9.19 9.75 -2.33
CA GLY A 71 -10.02 10.28 -1.27
C GLY A 71 -11.16 11.15 -1.77
N ARG A 72 -12.14 11.34 -0.89
CA ARG A 72 -13.34 12.13 -1.14
C ARG A 72 -13.35 13.37 -0.28
N THR A 73 -13.74 14.49 -0.89
CA THR A 73 -13.90 15.76 -0.19
C THR A 73 -15.08 15.75 0.76
N LYS A 74 -14.97 16.51 1.83
CA LYS A 74 -16.11 16.91 2.65
C LYS A 74 -16.87 18.05 1.96
N GLU A 75 -18.06 18.35 2.45
CA GLU A 75 -18.79 19.53 2.04
C GLU A 75 -17.97 20.81 2.27
N GLY A 76 -17.82 21.61 1.23
CA GLY A 76 -17.02 22.85 1.24
C GLY A 76 -15.51 22.65 1.16
N GLN A 77 -15.01 21.41 1.10
CA GLN A 77 -13.57 21.12 0.95
C GLN A 77 -13.21 21.04 -0.53
N THR A 78 -12.08 21.62 -0.90
CA THR A 78 -11.54 21.59 -2.27
C THR A 78 -10.74 20.32 -2.54
N LEU A 79 -10.61 19.94 -3.81
CA LEU A 79 -9.74 18.82 -4.24
C LEU A 79 -8.27 19.09 -3.93
N ASP A 80 -7.82 20.36 -4.03
CA ASP A 80 -6.45 20.73 -3.70
C ASP A 80 -6.15 20.55 -2.21
N GLU A 81 -7.06 20.87 -1.32
CA GLU A 81 -6.90 20.61 0.11
C GLU A 81 -6.72 19.12 0.40
N VAL A 82 -7.50 18.24 -0.23
CA VAL A 82 -7.34 16.79 -0.07
C VAL A 82 -6.02 16.30 -0.65
N LYS A 83 -5.61 16.80 -1.83
CA LYS A 83 -4.31 16.52 -2.43
C LYS A 83 -3.17 16.90 -1.48
N ASP A 84 -3.22 18.10 -0.90
CA ASP A 84 -2.17 18.57 0.01
C ASP A 84 -2.10 17.75 1.31
N LEU A 85 -3.23 17.28 1.83
CA LEU A 85 -3.26 16.32 2.92
C LEU A 85 -2.54 15.01 2.54
N PHE A 86 -2.76 14.48 1.34
CA PHE A 86 -2.09 13.26 0.87
C PHE A 86 -0.58 13.47 0.71
N LEU A 87 -0.17 14.58 0.11
CA LEU A 87 1.25 14.91 -0.02
C LEU A 87 1.91 15.12 1.36
N GLY A 88 1.16 15.61 2.34
CA GLY A 88 1.60 15.69 3.74
C GLY A 88 1.88 14.31 4.35
N GLU A 89 1.03 13.30 4.10
CA GLU A 89 1.29 11.95 4.57
C GLU A 89 2.48 11.28 3.85
N ILE A 90 2.66 11.55 2.55
CA ILE A 90 3.87 11.14 1.81
C ILE A 90 5.13 11.80 2.42
N ALA A 91 5.07 13.09 2.78
CA ALA A 91 6.19 13.78 3.42
C ALA A 91 6.57 13.15 4.77
N LYS A 92 5.59 12.72 5.58
CA LYS A 92 5.84 11.96 6.82
C LYS A 92 6.53 10.63 6.53
N LEU A 93 6.07 9.88 5.53
CA LEU A 93 6.72 8.63 5.13
C LEU A 93 8.19 8.88 4.74
N LYS A 94 8.46 9.90 3.93
CA LYS A 94 9.81 10.30 3.47
C LYS A 94 10.72 10.74 4.61
N SER A 95 10.19 11.44 5.59
CA SER A 95 10.95 11.88 6.79
C SER A 95 11.12 10.77 7.84
N GLY A 96 10.43 9.64 7.68
CA GLY A 96 10.39 8.59 8.68
C GLY A 96 9.53 8.93 9.90
N ASP A 97 8.62 9.89 9.78
CA ASP A 97 7.67 10.26 10.84
C ASP A 97 6.51 9.27 10.90
N PHE A 98 6.84 8.03 11.25
CA PHE A 98 5.89 6.94 11.53
C PHE A 98 6.49 5.98 12.58
N ASP A 99 5.62 5.31 13.32
CA ASP A 99 6.06 4.34 14.34
C ASP A 99 6.70 3.11 13.68
N GLU A 100 7.91 2.76 14.10
CA GLU A 100 8.62 1.57 13.62
C GLU A 100 7.84 0.27 13.90
N ASN A 101 7.04 0.25 14.96
CA ASN A 101 6.15 -0.88 15.25
C ASN A 101 5.12 -1.14 14.13
N MET A 102 4.76 -0.12 13.34
CA MET A 102 3.87 -0.30 12.18
C MET A 102 4.48 -1.23 11.14
N LEU A 103 5.79 -1.12 10.89
CA LEU A 103 6.49 -2.00 9.96
C LEU A 103 6.42 -3.46 10.43
N GLN A 104 6.79 -3.71 11.69
CA GLN A 104 6.76 -5.06 12.26
C GLN A 104 5.35 -5.64 12.33
N ALA A 105 4.36 -4.83 12.68
CA ALA A 105 2.96 -5.24 12.70
C ALA A 105 2.46 -5.65 11.30
N ASN A 106 2.82 -4.88 10.26
CA ASN A 106 2.45 -5.19 8.89
C ASN A 106 3.12 -6.49 8.40
N ILE A 107 4.42 -6.68 8.68
CA ILE A 107 5.12 -7.92 8.38
C ILE A 107 4.44 -9.11 9.05
N ASN A 108 4.06 -9.00 10.32
CA ASN A 108 3.37 -10.06 11.05
C ASN A 108 1.96 -10.33 10.47
N ASN A 109 1.26 -9.31 10.01
CA ASN A 109 -0.02 -9.46 9.32
C ASN A 109 0.14 -10.21 7.99
N PHE A 110 1.17 -9.89 7.19
CA PHE A 110 1.49 -10.64 5.97
C PHE A 110 1.79 -12.11 6.26
N LYS A 111 2.60 -12.40 7.29
CA LYS A 111 2.90 -13.77 7.73
C LYS A 111 1.63 -14.52 8.11
N LYS A 112 0.81 -13.91 8.95
CA LYS A 112 -0.47 -14.51 9.39
C LYS A 112 -1.37 -14.80 8.19
N TYR A 113 -1.52 -13.81 7.29
CA TYR A 113 -2.37 -13.95 6.11
C TYR A 113 -1.85 -15.07 5.19
N GLN A 114 -0.55 -15.12 4.92
CA GLN A 114 0.05 -16.17 4.09
C GLN A 114 -0.19 -17.57 4.68
N ILE A 115 0.01 -17.74 6.00
CA ILE A 115 -0.24 -19.04 6.66
C ILE A 115 -1.70 -19.45 6.47
N GLN A 116 -2.64 -18.54 6.71
CA GLN A 116 -4.07 -18.82 6.54
C GLN A 116 -4.44 -19.16 5.09
N GLN A 117 -3.87 -18.45 4.11
CA GLN A 117 -4.11 -18.72 2.69
C GLN A 117 -3.56 -20.09 2.27
N LEU A 118 -2.40 -20.48 2.77
CA LEU A 118 -1.78 -21.76 2.46
C LEU A 118 -2.52 -22.99 3.02
N GLU A 119 -3.53 -22.82 3.89
CA GLU A 119 -4.43 -23.89 4.31
C GLU A 119 -5.34 -24.38 3.17
N TYR A 120 -5.61 -23.54 2.16
CA TYR A 120 -6.49 -23.84 1.05
C TYR A 120 -5.71 -24.34 -0.18
N ASN A 121 -6.03 -25.54 -0.67
CA ASN A 121 -5.42 -26.10 -1.87
C ASN A 121 -5.62 -25.24 -3.13
N SER A 122 -6.79 -24.62 -3.28
CA SER A 122 -7.10 -23.71 -4.38
C SER A 122 -6.14 -22.52 -4.39
N ILE A 123 -5.90 -21.90 -3.24
CA ILE A 123 -4.97 -20.75 -3.13
C ILE A 123 -3.55 -21.18 -3.49
N ARG A 124 -3.11 -22.37 -3.01
CA ARG A 124 -1.78 -22.91 -3.40
C ARG A 124 -1.66 -23.10 -4.91
N ALA A 125 -2.71 -23.62 -5.55
CA ALA A 125 -2.73 -23.76 -7.01
C ALA A 125 -2.72 -22.39 -7.71
N ASP A 126 -3.51 -21.43 -7.23
CA ASP A 126 -3.56 -20.07 -7.76
C ASP A 126 -2.19 -19.36 -7.64
N MET A 127 -1.44 -19.58 -6.58
CA MET A 127 -0.09 -19.02 -6.43
C MET A 127 0.86 -19.47 -7.57
N PHE A 128 0.81 -20.75 -7.98
CA PHE A 128 1.59 -21.21 -9.13
C PHE A 128 1.14 -20.54 -10.42
N VAL A 129 -0.17 -20.39 -10.62
CA VAL A 129 -0.72 -19.71 -11.80
C VAL A 129 -0.28 -18.25 -11.82
N GLN A 130 -0.38 -17.55 -10.69
CA GLN A 130 0.02 -16.14 -10.60
C GLN A 130 1.52 -15.96 -10.81
N SER A 131 2.36 -16.81 -10.23
CA SER A 131 3.81 -16.80 -10.47
C SER A 131 4.11 -16.93 -11.97
N PHE A 132 3.47 -17.86 -12.66
CA PHE A 132 3.62 -18.04 -14.11
C PHE A 132 3.13 -16.81 -14.90
N VAL A 133 1.95 -16.28 -14.57
CA VAL A 133 1.34 -15.13 -15.28
C VAL A 133 2.20 -13.87 -15.10
N ASN A 134 2.73 -13.67 -13.89
CA ASN A 134 3.57 -12.52 -13.57
C ASN A 134 5.03 -12.68 -14.05
N GLY A 135 5.42 -13.86 -14.53
CA GLY A 135 6.80 -14.16 -14.91
C GLY A 135 7.76 -14.17 -13.72
N THR A 136 7.26 -14.42 -12.50
CA THR A 136 8.05 -14.51 -11.28
C THR A 136 8.62 -15.93 -11.14
N ASP A 137 9.92 -16.06 -10.78
CA ASP A 137 10.48 -17.36 -10.41
C ASP A 137 9.80 -17.86 -9.13
N TRP A 138 9.43 -19.15 -9.10
CA TRP A 138 8.81 -19.74 -7.92
C TRP A 138 9.68 -19.65 -6.66
N ALA A 139 11.00 -19.75 -6.80
CA ALA A 139 11.93 -19.55 -5.67
C ALA A 139 11.86 -18.13 -5.11
N ASP A 140 11.69 -17.14 -5.97
CA ASP A 140 11.47 -15.74 -5.55
C ASP A 140 10.12 -15.55 -4.87
N GLU A 141 9.05 -16.16 -5.38
CA GLU A 141 7.72 -16.08 -4.80
C GLU A 141 7.69 -16.63 -3.37
N VAL A 142 8.25 -17.83 -3.14
CA VAL A 142 8.23 -18.45 -1.80
C VAL A 142 9.13 -17.76 -0.80
N THR A 143 10.12 -16.99 -1.23
CA THR A 143 11.06 -16.25 -0.37
C THR A 143 10.71 -14.77 -0.21
N ALA A 144 9.69 -14.28 -0.90
CA ALA A 144 9.27 -12.87 -0.86
C ALA A 144 9.03 -12.37 0.57
N LEU A 145 8.25 -13.13 1.36
CA LEU A 145 7.95 -12.76 2.75
C LEU A 145 9.21 -12.73 3.63
N GLU A 146 10.18 -13.62 3.39
CA GLU A 146 11.46 -13.57 4.12
C GLU A 146 12.23 -12.29 3.78
N ARG A 147 12.28 -11.88 2.51
CA ARG A 147 12.89 -10.61 2.09
C ARG A 147 12.16 -9.41 2.70
N MET A 148 10.83 -9.38 2.62
CA MET A 148 10.02 -8.32 3.25
C MET A 148 10.27 -8.22 4.75
N SER A 149 10.50 -9.34 5.43
CA SER A 149 10.74 -9.37 6.89
C SER A 149 12.10 -8.79 7.31
N LYS A 150 13.00 -8.58 6.37
CA LYS A 150 14.33 -7.97 6.59
C LYS A 150 14.32 -6.46 6.34
N LEU A 151 13.25 -5.92 5.79
CA LEU A 151 13.12 -4.49 5.55
C LEU A 151 13.14 -3.71 6.87
N THR A 152 13.93 -2.66 6.86
CA THR A 152 14.05 -1.72 7.97
C THR A 152 13.27 -0.43 7.69
N LYS A 153 13.06 0.37 8.72
CA LYS A 153 12.49 1.72 8.56
C LYS A 153 13.34 2.58 7.61
N ALA A 154 14.67 2.44 7.68
CA ALA A 154 15.57 3.17 6.78
C ALA A 154 15.36 2.78 5.31
N ASP A 155 15.13 1.49 5.02
CA ASP A 155 14.83 1.01 3.66
C ASP A 155 13.52 1.61 3.14
N ILE A 156 12.50 1.69 3.98
CA ILE A 156 11.21 2.30 3.61
C ILE A 156 11.38 3.79 3.32
N VAL A 157 12.12 4.51 4.16
CA VAL A 157 12.41 5.94 3.96
C VAL A 157 13.23 6.17 2.68
N ALA A 158 14.26 5.34 2.44
CA ALA A 158 15.07 5.42 1.22
C ALA A 158 14.24 5.14 -0.03
N PHE A 159 13.34 4.18 0.02
CA PHE A 159 12.43 3.84 -1.08
C PHE A 159 11.44 4.99 -1.37
N ALA A 160 10.96 5.68 -0.34
CA ALA A 160 10.00 6.78 -0.49
C ALA A 160 10.62 8.05 -1.10
N ASN A 161 11.95 8.25 -0.99
CA ASN A 161 12.66 9.45 -1.47
C ASN A 161 13.16 9.31 -2.90
#